data_52fa59af36e99b8378ca49551ed9a9d8
#
_entry.id   52fa59af36e99b8378ca49551ed9a9d8
#
_cell.length_a   1.000
_cell.length_b   1.000
_cell.length_c   1.000
_cell.angle_alpha   90.00
_cell.angle_beta   90.00
_cell.angle_gamma   90.00
#
_symmetry.space_group_name_H-M   'P 1'
#
loop_
_entity.id
_entity.type
_entity.pdbx_description
1 polymer ?
#
loop_
_entity_poly.entity_id
_entity_poly.type
_entity_poly.pdbx_seq_one_letter_code
_entity_poly.pdbx_strand_id
1 'polypeptide(L)'
;KSPTFKVFSKEASKHSNMRVTIIDAPGDVLGDSNFDSEEMDNHLNRPEVALSLKYGTGSSVRYSKTLNKDYLYLAKKIYSNNEELILRGAIEISLITQLISTAQINTIYLALAVSLILMTFSFYASKQISNPLVQLRKAAGNYIKTFQIKNLDLPKTSNKEIAILSRSFKLMAKEIKAKIDA
;
A
#
# COMPACT_ATOMS: atom_id res chain seq x y z
N LYS A 1 -7.45 -12.05 45.26
CA LYS A 1 -7.36 -12.05 43.79
C LYS A 1 -6.63 -13.31 43.35
N SER A 2 -7.18 -14.09 42.42
CA SER A 2 -6.65 -15.42 42.08
C SER A 2 -5.34 -15.33 41.30
N PRO A 3 -4.28 -16.06 41.67
CA PRO A 3 -3.02 -16.11 40.93
C PRO A 3 -3.20 -16.57 39.48
N THR A 4 -4.28 -17.27 39.20
CA THR A 4 -4.66 -17.78 37.87
C THR A 4 -4.87 -16.64 36.86
N PHE A 5 -5.53 -15.54 37.20
CA PHE A 5 -5.77 -14.42 36.31
C PHE A 5 -4.47 -13.65 35.96
N LYS A 6 -3.55 -13.55 36.90
CA LYS A 6 -2.24 -12.92 36.67
C LYS A 6 -1.38 -13.77 35.70
N VAL A 7 -1.42 -15.10 35.84
CA VAL A 7 -0.72 -16.02 34.94
C VAL A 7 -1.33 -15.97 33.54
N PHE A 8 -2.66 -16.02 33.45
CA PHE A 8 -3.37 -15.95 32.17
C PHE A 8 -3.10 -14.62 31.44
N SER A 9 -3.17 -13.47 32.13
CA SER A 9 -2.92 -12.18 31.48
C SER A 9 -1.48 -12.07 30.97
N LYS A 10 -0.49 -12.61 31.68
CA LYS A 10 0.91 -12.67 31.22
C LYS A 10 1.08 -13.55 29.99
N GLU A 11 0.47 -14.73 29.97
CA GLU A 11 0.55 -15.65 28.84
C GLU A 11 -0.12 -15.07 27.60
N ALA A 12 -1.32 -14.51 27.76
CA ALA A 12 -2.04 -13.81 26.68
C ALA A 12 -1.25 -12.63 26.12
N SER A 13 -0.57 -11.86 26.98
CA SER A 13 0.28 -10.73 26.58
C SER A 13 1.47 -11.19 25.73
N LYS A 14 2.14 -12.29 26.07
CA LYS A 14 3.26 -12.84 25.29
C LYS A 14 2.87 -13.19 23.86
N HIS A 15 1.68 -13.75 23.66
CA HIS A 15 1.20 -14.16 22.35
C HIS A 15 0.62 -13.02 21.52
N SER A 16 0.04 -12.00 22.16
CA SER A 16 -0.65 -10.89 21.49
C SER A 16 0.22 -9.64 21.30
N ASN A 17 1.35 -9.57 21.95
CA ASN A 17 2.20 -8.36 22.05
C ASN A 17 1.45 -7.11 22.55
N MET A 18 0.40 -7.33 23.34
CA MET A 18 -0.42 -6.29 23.96
C MET A 18 -0.40 -6.46 25.48
N ARG A 19 -0.55 -5.36 26.21
CA ARG A 19 -0.86 -5.44 27.64
C ARG A 19 -2.28 -5.99 27.79
N VAL A 20 -2.44 -7.00 28.63
CA VAL A 20 -3.73 -7.65 28.89
C VAL A 20 -4.12 -7.47 30.34
N THR A 21 -5.36 -6.98 30.57
CA THR A 21 -5.94 -6.77 31.88
C THR A 21 -7.26 -7.52 31.94
N ILE A 22 -7.53 -8.23 33.06
CA ILE A 22 -8.81 -8.89 33.35
C ILE A 22 -9.48 -8.13 34.47
N ILE A 23 -10.74 -7.77 34.26
CA ILE A 23 -11.53 -6.90 35.14
C ILE A 23 -12.85 -7.61 35.40
N ASP A 24 -13.38 -7.54 36.63
CA ASP A 24 -14.72 -8.03 36.94
C ASP A 24 -15.82 -7.00 36.62
N ALA A 25 -17.08 -7.41 36.78
CA ALA A 25 -18.21 -6.54 36.51
C ALA A 25 -18.27 -5.27 37.40
N PRO A 26 -17.87 -5.32 38.69
CA PRO A 26 -17.72 -4.13 39.52
C PRO A 26 -16.56 -3.19 39.10
N GLY A 27 -15.67 -3.62 38.23
CA GLY A 27 -14.55 -2.82 37.72
C GLY A 27 -13.23 -3.05 38.43
N ASP A 28 -13.13 -4.04 39.30
CA ASP A 28 -11.90 -4.37 39.99
C ASP A 28 -10.97 -5.20 39.11
N VAL A 29 -9.67 -4.89 39.14
CA VAL A 29 -8.67 -5.59 38.35
C VAL A 29 -8.32 -6.91 39.00
N LEU A 30 -8.63 -8.01 38.34
CA LEU A 30 -8.33 -9.38 38.81
C LEU A 30 -6.92 -9.82 38.42
N GLY A 31 -6.41 -9.36 37.29
CA GLY A 31 -5.06 -9.67 36.79
C GLY A 31 -4.61 -8.71 35.69
N ASP A 32 -3.33 -8.42 35.66
CA ASP A 32 -2.70 -7.58 34.63
C ASP A 32 -1.34 -8.15 34.25
N SER A 33 -0.95 -8.02 32.97
CA SER A 33 0.31 -8.57 32.47
C SER A 33 1.55 -7.82 32.93
N ASN A 34 1.43 -6.53 33.20
CA ASN A 34 2.55 -5.62 33.43
C ASN A 34 2.65 -5.07 34.87
N PHE A 35 1.50 -4.97 35.57
CA PHE A 35 1.43 -4.35 36.89
C PHE A 35 0.78 -5.29 37.92
N ASP A 36 0.95 -4.96 39.17
CA ASP A 36 0.24 -5.70 40.23
C ASP A 36 -1.21 -5.22 40.30
N SER A 37 -2.13 -6.18 40.18
CA SER A 37 -3.58 -5.88 40.24
C SER A 37 -4.05 -5.36 41.61
N GLU A 38 -3.27 -5.58 42.67
CA GLU A 38 -3.63 -5.10 44.00
C GLU A 38 -3.37 -3.59 44.19
N GLU A 39 -2.45 -3.05 43.41
CA GLU A 39 -2.09 -1.62 43.43
C GLU A 39 -2.88 -0.79 42.39
N MET A 40 -3.79 -1.44 41.65
CA MET A 40 -4.54 -0.77 40.59
C MET A 40 -5.87 -0.24 41.09
N ASP A 41 -6.19 0.99 40.65
CA ASP A 41 -7.50 1.60 40.87
C ASP A 41 -8.63 0.81 40.16
N ASN A 42 -9.86 1.01 40.64
CA ASN A 42 -11.04 0.48 39.95
C ASN A 42 -11.19 1.08 38.55
N HIS A 43 -11.50 0.24 37.58
CA HIS A 43 -11.53 0.57 36.15
C HIS A 43 -12.96 0.75 35.57
N LEU A 44 -14.00 0.66 36.39
CA LEU A 44 -15.40 0.74 35.93
C LEU A 44 -15.68 2.00 35.07
N ASN A 45 -15.13 3.14 35.47
CA ASN A 45 -15.34 4.43 34.82
C ASN A 45 -14.44 4.65 33.58
N ARG A 46 -13.68 3.65 33.15
CA ARG A 46 -12.88 3.76 31.94
C ARG A 46 -13.80 3.67 30.73
N PRO A 47 -13.69 4.59 29.72
CA PRO A 47 -14.63 4.64 28.61
C PRO A 47 -14.76 3.31 27.86
N GLU A 48 -13.64 2.62 27.59
CA GLU A 48 -13.64 1.31 26.94
C GLU A 48 -14.34 0.23 27.76
N VAL A 49 -14.20 0.28 29.10
CA VAL A 49 -14.84 -0.67 30.03
C VAL A 49 -16.34 -0.40 30.10
N ALA A 50 -16.75 0.84 30.31
CA ALA A 50 -18.16 1.23 30.36
C ALA A 50 -18.90 0.90 29.06
N LEU A 51 -18.26 1.13 27.90
CA LEU A 51 -18.80 0.74 26.59
C LEU A 51 -18.91 -0.78 26.43
N SER A 52 -17.93 -1.54 26.90
CA SER A 52 -17.98 -3.00 26.82
C SER A 52 -19.08 -3.62 27.67
N LEU A 53 -19.35 -3.06 28.85
CA LEU A 53 -20.47 -3.48 29.69
C LEU A 53 -21.80 -3.26 29.00
N LYS A 54 -21.97 -2.11 28.32
CA LYS A 54 -23.23 -1.73 27.68
C LYS A 54 -23.46 -2.43 26.33
N TYR A 55 -22.44 -2.56 25.52
CA TYR A 55 -22.54 -3.00 24.12
C TYR A 55 -21.80 -4.31 23.82
N GLY A 56 -21.19 -4.93 24.82
CA GLY A 56 -20.39 -6.15 24.66
C GLY A 56 -18.92 -5.88 24.26
N THR A 57 -18.64 -4.76 23.60
CA THR A 57 -17.29 -4.32 23.22
C THR A 57 -17.17 -2.81 23.39
N GLY A 58 -15.97 -2.33 23.67
CA GLY A 58 -15.66 -0.92 23.79
C GLY A 58 -14.22 -0.60 23.39
N SER A 59 -13.99 0.60 22.90
CA SER A 59 -12.64 1.09 22.58
C SER A 59 -12.48 2.54 23.01
N SER A 60 -11.24 2.92 23.35
CA SER A 60 -10.88 4.32 23.59
C SER A 60 -9.40 4.54 23.28
N VAL A 61 -9.08 5.74 22.83
CA VAL A 61 -7.70 6.21 22.73
C VAL A 61 -7.46 7.18 23.87
N ARG A 62 -6.39 6.95 24.64
CA ARG A 62 -6.12 7.75 25.81
C ARG A 62 -4.63 7.82 26.12
N TYR A 63 -4.21 9.01 26.53
CA TYR A 63 -2.86 9.24 27.06
C TYR A 63 -2.67 8.54 28.41
N SER A 64 -1.64 7.70 28.51
CA SER A 64 -1.22 7.07 29.75
C SER A 64 -0.24 7.96 30.47
N LYS A 65 -0.66 8.61 31.56
CA LYS A 65 0.21 9.43 32.40
C LYS A 65 1.38 8.62 32.98
N THR A 66 1.19 7.36 33.27
CA THR A 66 2.21 6.47 33.86
C THR A 66 3.30 6.12 32.85
N LEU A 67 2.94 5.95 31.56
CA LEU A 67 3.86 5.53 30.51
C LEU A 67 4.24 6.66 29.55
N ASN A 68 3.65 7.85 29.74
CA ASN A 68 3.89 9.08 28.96
C ASN A 68 3.71 8.87 27.44
N LYS A 69 2.66 8.12 27.05
CA LYS A 69 2.36 7.72 25.67
C LYS A 69 0.87 7.54 25.46
N ASP A 70 0.44 7.64 24.19
CA ASP A 70 -0.93 7.34 23.81
C ASP A 70 -1.11 5.83 23.59
N TYR A 71 -2.18 5.30 24.18
CA TYR A 71 -2.59 3.90 24.08
C TYR A 71 -3.98 3.77 23.48
N LEU A 72 -4.13 2.82 22.57
CA LEU A 72 -5.44 2.30 22.14
C LEU A 72 -5.82 1.18 23.11
N TYR A 73 -6.96 1.37 23.76
CA TYR A 73 -7.58 0.39 24.65
C TYR A 73 -8.78 -0.25 23.96
N LEU A 74 -8.85 -1.57 24.03
CA LEU A 74 -9.97 -2.38 23.55
C LEU A 74 -10.47 -3.21 24.72
N ALA A 75 -11.77 -3.23 24.97
CA ALA A 75 -12.39 -4.03 26.00
C ALA A 75 -13.50 -4.90 25.40
N LYS A 76 -13.59 -6.13 25.85
CA LYS A 76 -14.63 -7.09 25.45
C LYS A 76 -15.19 -7.79 26.66
N LYS A 77 -16.51 -7.77 26.78
CA LYS A 77 -17.22 -8.55 27.76
C LYS A 77 -17.18 -10.03 27.40
N ILE A 78 -16.82 -10.86 28.37
CA ILE A 78 -16.73 -12.31 28.27
C ILE A 78 -17.42 -12.96 29.48
N TYR A 79 -17.78 -14.20 29.36
CA TYR A 79 -18.34 -14.99 30.47
C TYR A 79 -17.41 -16.16 30.76
N SER A 80 -17.06 -16.36 32.01
CA SER A 80 -16.27 -17.48 32.50
C SER A 80 -16.87 -18.01 33.79
N ASN A 81 -17.13 -19.31 33.86
CA ASN A 81 -17.76 -19.96 35.03
C ASN A 81 -19.03 -19.24 35.55
N ASN A 82 -19.89 -18.77 34.64
CA ASN A 82 -21.08 -17.99 34.96
C ASN A 82 -20.82 -16.58 35.55
N GLU A 83 -19.60 -16.13 35.58
CA GLU A 83 -19.21 -14.76 35.97
C GLU A 83 -18.97 -13.89 34.76
N GLU A 84 -19.44 -12.63 34.85
CA GLU A 84 -19.20 -11.62 33.83
C GLU A 84 -17.82 -11.00 34.06
N LEU A 85 -16.96 -11.11 33.07
CA LEU A 85 -15.60 -10.56 33.08
C LEU A 85 -15.40 -9.65 31.87
N ILE A 86 -14.44 -8.74 31.98
CA ILE A 86 -14.01 -7.86 30.91
C ILE A 86 -12.54 -8.13 30.61
N LEU A 87 -12.29 -8.57 29.38
CA LEU A 87 -10.95 -8.70 28.85
C LEU A 87 -10.56 -7.39 28.17
N ARG A 88 -9.54 -6.73 28.66
CA ARG A 88 -9.06 -5.45 28.16
C ARG A 88 -7.66 -5.60 27.60
N GLY A 89 -7.46 -5.24 26.33
CA GLY A 89 -6.16 -5.12 25.65
C GLY A 89 -5.73 -3.66 25.56
N ALA A 90 -4.42 -3.40 25.67
CA ALA A 90 -3.86 -2.07 25.43
C ALA A 90 -2.62 -2.17 24.56
N ILE A 91 -2.56 -1.36 23.50
CA ILE A 91 -1.44 -1.27 22.56
C ILE A 91 -0.98 0.18 22.42
N GLU A 92 0.32 0.39 22.37
CA GLU A 92 0.90 1.71 22.16
C GLU A 92 0.67 2.18 20.72
N ILE A 93 0.12 3.38 20.54
CA ILE A 93 -0.19 3.94 19.21
C ILE A 93 1.06 4.21 18.39
N SER A 94 2.17 4.56 19.03
CA SER A 94 3.44 4.80 18.34
C SER A 94 3.94 3.56 17.56
N LEU A 95 3.66 2.36 18.06
CA LEU A 95 3.97 1.11 17.35
C LEU A 95 3.14 0.97 16.07
N ILE A 96 1.87 1.33 16.12
CA ILE A 96 0.97 1.29 14.97
C ILE A 96 1.42 2.30 13.90
N THR A 97 1.74 3.53 14.31
CA THR A 97 2.20 4.57 13.39
C THR A 97 3.53 4.25 12.74
N GLN A 98 4.46 3.61 13.44
CA GLN A 98 5.73 3.15 12.88
C GLN A 98 5.52 2.08 11.78
N LEU A 99 4.64 1.11 12.01
CA LEU A 99 4.30 0.08 11.01
C LEU A 99 3.68 0.70 9.76
N ILE A 100 2.76 1.65 9.93
CA ILE A 100 2.10 2.35 8.82
C ILE A 100 3.12 3.19 8.04
N SER A 101 4.00 3.94 8.70
CA SER A 101 5.01 4.78 8.04
C SER A 101 5.99 3.95 7.20
N THR A 102 6.43 2.81 7.70
CA THR A 102 7.33 1.89 6.98
C THR A 102 6.64 1.33 5.73
N ALA A 103 5.38 0.93 5.82
CA ALA A 103 4.61 0.46 4.69
C ALA A 103 4.40 1.55 3.62
N GLN A 104 4.12 2.79 4.04
CA GLN A 104 3.98 3.94 3.15
C GLN A 104 5.26 4.24 2.38
N ILE A 105 6.41 4.26 3.05
CA ILE A 105 7.72 4.52 2.42
C ILE A 105 8.02 3.45 1.37
N ASN A 106 7.84 2.17 1.70
CA ASN A 106 8.05 1.07 0.75
C ASN A 106 7.13 1.17 -0.48
N THR A 107 5.88 1.59 -0.29
CA THR A 107 4.94 1.81 -1.39
C THR A 107 5.40 2.95 -2.31
N ILE A 108 5.93 4.04 -1.75
CA ILE A 108 6.48 5.16 -2.52
C ILE A 108 7.67 4.71 -3.35
N TYR A 109 8.63 3.97 -2.78
CA TYR A 109 9.77 3.44 -3.52
C TYR A 109 9.36 2.51 -4.66
N LEU A 110 8.37 1.63 -4.42
CA LEU A 110 7.83 0.76 -5.46
C LEU A 110 7.19 1.58 -6.60
N ALA A 111 6.39 2.59 -6.28
CA ALA A 111 5.76 3.46 -7.27
C ALA A 111 6.79 4.22 -8.11
N LEU A 112 7.86 4.74 -7.49
CA LEU A 112 8.96 5.39 -8.20
C LEU A 112 9.70 4.43 -9.13
N ALA A 113 9.99 3.20 -8.67
CA ALA A 113 10.64 2.19 -9.49
C ALA A 113 9.81 1.82 -10.73
N VAL A 114 8.50 1.58 -10.54
CA VAL A 114 7.57 1.30 -11.66
C VAL A 114 7.49 2.48 -12.62
N SER A 115 7.41 3.71 -12.11
CA SER A 115 7.38 4.93 -12.93
C SER A 115 8.64 5.05 -13.81
N LEU A 116 9.82 4.78 -13.24
CA LEU A 116 11.08 4.82 -13.96
C LEU A 116 11.14 3.77 -15.08
N ILE A 117 10.66 2.55 -14.80
CA ILE A 117 10.57 1.48 -15.80
C ILE A 117 9.65 1.89 -16.96
N LEU A 118 8.47 2.44 -16.65
CA LEU A 118 7.52 2.89 -17.67
C LEU A 118 8.08 4.04 -18.51
N MET A 119 8.79 4.98 -17.88
CA MET A 119 9.44 6.10 -18.57
C MET A 119 10.52 5.61 -19.55
N THR A 120 11.38 4.69 -19.12
CA THR A 120 12.43 4.11 -19.98
C THR A 120 11.83 3.30 -21.12
N PHE A 121 10.80 2.51 -20.85
CA PHE A 121 10.07 1.76 -21.86
C PHE A 121 9.40 2.68 -22.89
N SER A 122 8.72 3.74 -22.46
CA SER A 122 8.10 4.75 -23.32
C SER A 122 9.10 5.42 -24.23
N PHE A 123 10.26 5.81 -23.69
CA PHE A 123 11.34 6.41 -24.47
C PHE A 123 11.90 5.45 -25.53
N TYR A 124 12.08 4.18 -25.16
CA TYR A 124 12.53 3.15 -26.09
C TYR A 124 11.53 2.88 -27.19
N ALA A 125 10.24 2.72 -26.84
CA ALA A 125 9.17 2.52 -27.80
C ALA A 125 9.01 3.70 -28.77
N SER A 126 9.15 4.94 -28.27
CA SER A 126 9.10 6.15 -29.10
C SER A 126 10.23 6.15 -30.15
N LYS A 127 11.44 5.81 -29.77
CA LYS A 127 12.58 5.75 -30.71
C LYS A 127 12.42 4.61 -31.74
N GLN A 128 11.94 3.45 -31.31
CA GLN A 128 11.90 2.26 -32.15
C GLN A 128 10.70 2.21 -33.09
N ILE A 129 9.58 2.80 -32.71
CA ILE A 129 8.30 2.66 -33.42
C ILE A 129 7.76 4.02 -33.88
N SER A 130 7.52 4.94 -32.93
CA SER A 130 6.80 6.18 -33.24
C SER A 130 7.61 7.11 -34.15
N ASN A 131 8.88 7.35 -33.85
CA ASN A 131 9.70 8.26 -34.64
C ASN A 131 9.90 7.80 -36.10
N PRO A 132 10.24 6.51 -36.39
CA PRO A 132 10.33 6.03 -37.74
C PRO A 132 9.04 6.11 -38.52
N LEU A 133 7.88 5.83 -37.89
CA LEU A 133 6.57 5.93 -38.56
C LEU A 133 6.24 7.39 -38.93
N VAL A 134 6.53 8.34 -38.05
CA VAL A 134 6.35 9.79 -38.35
C VAL A 134 7.26 10.22 -39.50
N GLN A 135 8.51 9.75 -39.56
CA GLN A 135 9.41 10.03 -40.68
C GLN A 135 8.90 9.44 -42.00
N LEU A 136 8.44 8.18 -41.99
CA LEU A 136 7.85 7.55 -43.15
C LEU A 136 6.60 8.29 -43.66
N ARG A 137 5.74 8.73 -42.75
CA ARG A 137 4.59 9.56 -43.09
C ARG A 137 5.00 10.89 -43.75
N LYS A 138 6.00 11.57 -43.21
CA LYS A 138 6.55 12.83 -43.78
C LYS A 138 7.14 12.57 -45.18
N ALA A 139 7.94 11.49 -45.32
CA ALA A 139 8.52 11.13 -46.61
C ALA A 139 7.45 10.84 -47.68
N ALA A 140 6.38 10.12 -47.31
CA ALA A 140 5.23 9.86 -48.19
C ALA A 140 4.50 11.13 -48.62
N GLY A 141 4.24 12.05 -47.65
CA GLY A 141 3.61 13.34 -47.89
C GLY A 141 4.45 14.23 -48.82
N ASN A 142 5.76 14.24 -48.67
CA ASN A 142 6.67 15.01 -49.54
C ASN A 142 6.73 14.42 -50.95
N TYR A 143 6.76 13.08 -51.07
CA TYR A 143 6.72 12.40 -52.38
C TYR A 143 5.47 12.75 -53.16
N ILE A 144 4.30 12.74 -52.56
CA ILE A 144 3.04 13.09 -53.21
C ILE A 144 3.07 14.54 -53.75
N LYS A 145 3.76 15.45 -53.07
CA LYS A 145 3.84 16.87 -53.48
C LYS A 145 4.85 17.12 -54.59
N THR A 146 5.95 16.38 -54.61
CA THR A 146 7.10 16.70 -55.48
C THR A 146 7.32 15.67 -56.60
N PHE A 147 6.80 14.45 -56.44
CA PHE A 147 7.08 13.28 -57.28
C PHE A 147 8.57 12.98 -57.50
N GLN A 148 9.43 13.52 -56.60
CA GLN A 148 10.87 13.36 -56.72
C GLN A 148 11.38 12.28 -55.73
N ILE A 149 11.94 11.19 -56.27
CA ILE A 149 12.52 10.10 -55.49
C ILE A 149 13.82 10.53 -54.79
N LYS A 150 14.55 11.52 -55.36
CA LYS A 150 15.84 11.99 -54.86
C LYS A 150 15.76 12.56 -53.44
N ASN A 151 14.58 13.06 -53.01
CA ASN A 151 14.31 13.65 -51.70
C ASN A 151 13.52 12.70 -50.78
N LEU A 152 13.50 11.39 -51.07
CA LEU A 152 12.80 10.39 -50.31
C LEU A 152 13.65 9.99 -49.10
N ASP A 153 13.60 10.77 -48.01
CA ASP A 153 14.31 10.50 -46.74
C ASP A 153 13.51 9.47 -45.96
N LEU A 154 13.92 8.21 -46.03
CA LEU A 154 13.29 7.09 -45.38
C LEU A 154 13.95 6.82 -44.02
N PRO A 155 13.20 6.43 -42.98
CA PRO A 155 13.73 6.21 -41.65
C PRO A 155 14.75 5.05 -41.64
N LYS A 156 15.89 5.29 -40.97
CA LYS A 156 16.83 4.23 -40.60
C LYS A 156 16.38 3.65 -39.27
N THR A 157 15.86 2.43 -39.28
CA THR A 157 15.31 1.76 -38.10
C THR A 157 15.83 0.34 -37.95
N SER A 158 15.98 -0.12 -36.72
CA SER A 158 16.29 -1.51 -36.38
C SER A 158 15.05 -2.42 -36.36
N ASN A 159 13.85 -1.84 -36.41
CA ASN A 159 12.59 -2.60 -36.48
C ASN A 159 12.41 -3.15 -37.89
N LYS A 160 12.34 -4.51 -37.99
CA LYS A 160 12.25 -5.22 -39.27
C LYS A 160 10.97 -4.89 -40.05
N GLU A 161 9.85 -4.77 -39.39
CA GLU A 161 8.57 -4.47 -39.98
C GLU A 161 8.55 -3.09 -40.62
N ILE A 162 9.08 -2.09 -39.93
CA ILE A 162 9.18 -0.71 -40.43
C ILE A 162 10.20 -0.62 -41.56
N ALA A 163 11.29 -1.38 -41.50
CA ALA A 163 12.28 -1.42 -42.55
C ALA A 163 11.68 -2.06 -43.86
N ILE A 164 10.89 -3.13 -43.73
CA ILE A 164 10.18 -3.74 -44.84
C ILE A 164 9.17 -2.75 -45.44
N LEU A 165 8.36 -2.10 -44.60
CA LEU A 165 7.40 -1.09 -45.02
C LEU A 165 8.06 0.06 -45.81
N SER A 166 9.19 0.56 -45.30
CA SER A 166 9.98 1.61 -45.94
C SER A 166 10.51 1.18 -47.30
N ARG A 167 10.96 -0.08 -47.42
CA ARG A 167 11.44 -0.65 -48.70
C ARG A 167 10.32 -0.81 -49.70
N SER A 168 9.16 -1.32 -49.28
CA SER A 168 7.99 -1.47 -50.15
C SER A 168 7.49 -0.12 -50.65
N PHE A 169 7.46 0.90 -49.76
CA PHE A 169 7.10 2.25 -50.16
C PHE A 169 8.08 2.82 -51.18
N LYS A 170 9.39 2.60 -51.05
CA LYS A 170 10.40 3.06 -52.01
C LYS A 170 10.23 2.40 -53.38
N LEU A 171 9.91 1.11 -53.44
CA LEU A 171 9.68 0.39 -54.66
C LEU A 171 8.42 0.92 -55.38
N MET A 172 7.32 1.08 -54.65
CA MET A 172 6.08 1.66 -55.18
C MET A 172 6.29 3.09 -55.74
N ALA A 173 7.03 3.94 -55.03
CA ALA A 173 7.35 5.28 -55.49
C ALA A 173 8.16 5.29 -56.79
N LYS A 174 9.10 4.34 -56.95
CA LYS A 174 9.87 4.17 -58.21
C LYS A 174 8.99 3.76 -59.37
N GLU A 175 8.07 2.84 -59.15
CA GLU A 175 7.16 2.33 -60.19
C GLU A 175 6.19 3.43 -60.67
N ILE A 176 5.62 4.19 -59.71
CA ILE A 176 4.76 5.33 -60.04
C ILE A 176 5.52 6.35 -60.88
N LYS A 177 6.75 6.71 -60.48
CA LYS A 177 7.54 7.67 -61.25
C LYS A 177 7.86 7.18 -62.64
N ALA A 178 8.23 5.91 -62.80
CA ALA A 178 8.49 5.35 -64.11
C ALA A 178 7.27 5.39 -65.05
N LYS A 179 6.06 5.26 -64.50
CA LYS A 179 4.81 5.38 -65.28
C LYS A 179 4.42 6.85 -65.62
N ILE A 180 4.90 7.82 -64.82
CA ILE A 180 4.65 9.25 -65.09
C ILE A 180 5.63 9.77 -66.15
N ASP A 181 6.87 9.25 -66.14
CA ASP A 181 7.93 9.69 -67.06
C ASP A 181 7.88 8.97 -68.45
N ALA A 182 7.00 7.95 -68.60
CA ALA A 182 6.77 7.19 -69.84
C ALA A 182 5.62 7.77 -70.66
#